data_a81baccbeed41d1df22f9fe3535d48c4
#
_entry.id   a81baccbeed41d1df22f9fe3535d48c4
#
_cell.length_a   1.000
_cell.length_b   1.000
_cell.length_c   1.000
_cell.angle_alpha   90.00
_cell.angle_beta   90.00
_cell.angle_gamma   90.00
#
_symmetry.space_group_name_H-M   'P 1'
#
loop_
_entity.id
_entity.type
_entity.pdbx_description
1 polymer ?
#
loop_
_entity_poly.entity_id
_entity_poly.type
_entity_poly.pdbx_seq_one_letter_code
_entity_poly.pdbx_strand_id
1 'polypeptide(L)'
;MKYIWTFLAVLSLAGLVLFFYLSQTKPIHTPPKRESTQTTSSEKNDDQPTPTEDIVSEEYSVSYADKQLYGKITAPSDYKSQKLPTIVIAHGLNNTLEQYEMYSQLLAKQGYLVYSFDFYGGSRQSKSGGQDMLNMSVKTELTDLTQVMEKLSSEAFIDKSKMSLFGASQGGVVASLYAASYPDRVHKLLLIFPAFVLFDDAKATYHELGSPDFDQFPDSLTHHNTTLGKIYLIDALDIDIQAEQAKITAPTLIIHGTDDAVVPYQYAVQASQTIPNAELITVEGGEHRIDERFAITAAPAIQKFLKE
;
A
#
# COMPACT_ATOMS: atom_id res chain seq x y z
N MET A 1 -15.03 -6.08 -27.21
CA MET A 1 -14.73 -4.62 -27.29
C MET A 1 -15.69 -3.69 -26.55
N LYS A 2 -16.75 -4.16 -25.86
CA LYS A 2 -17.69 -3.31 -25.09
C LYS A 2 -17.36 -3.18 -23.59
N TYR A 3 -16.41 -3.97 -23.05
CA TYR A 3 -16.10 -3.99 -21.63
C TYR A 3 -14.89 -3.11 -21.22
N ILE A 4 -14.07 -2.63 -22.16
CA ILE A 4 -12.87 -1.83 -21.88
C ILE A 4 -13.26 -0.38 -21.51
N TRP A 5 -14.35 0.16 -22.05
CA TRP A 5 -14.77 1.54 -21.78
C TRP A 5 -15.49 1.73 -20.44
N THR A 6 -16.06 0.67 -19.87
CA THR A 6 -16.71 0.73 -18.55
C THR A 6 -15.67 0.78 -17.40
N PHE A 7 -14.48 0.20 -17.57
CA PHE A 7 -13.46 0.17 -16.55
C PHE A 7 -12.78 1.54 -16.32
N LEU A 8 -12.57 2.32 -17.39
CA LEU A 8 -11.97 3.66 -17.30
C LEU A 8 -12.92 4.72 -16.71
N ALA A 9 -14.23 4.57 -16.91
CA ALA A 9 -15.22 5.51 -16.39
C ALA A 9 -15.46 5.35 -14.87
N VAL A 10 -15.36 4.11 -14.34
CA VAL A 10 -15.55 3.84 -12.90
C VAL A 10 -14.37 4.34 -12.08
N LEU A 11 -13.15 4.22 -12.59
CA LEU A 11 -11.94 4.75 -11.93
C LEU A 11 -11.95 6.28 -11.83
N SER A 12 -12.54 6.99 -12.80
CA SER A 12 -12.62 8.45 -12.78
C SER A 12 -13.64 8.98 -11.75
N LEU A 13 -14.73 8.23 -11.49
CA LEU A 13 -15.76 8.64 -10.52
C LEU A 13 -15.29 8.44 -9.06
N ALA A 14 -14.63 7.32 -8.77
CA ALA A 14 -14.08 7.04 -7.43
C ALA A 14 -13.02 8.07 -7.02
N GLY A 15 -12.20 8.52 -7.96
CA GLY A 15 -11.23 9.59 -7.74
C GLY A 15 -11.88 10.94 -7.51
N LEU A 16 -12.97 11.27 -8.20
CA LEU A 16 -13.72 12.50 -7.98
C LEU A 16 -14.38 12.54 -6.60
N VAL A 17 -14.93 11.43 -6.12
CA VAL A 17 -15.54 11.35 -4.78
C VAL A 17 -14.48 11.48 -3.69
N LEU A 18 -13.33 10.83 -3.83
CA LEU A 18 -12.22 10.98 -2.88
C LEU A 18 -11.67 12.41 -2.89
N PHE A 19 -11.55 13.03 -4.06
CA PHE A 19 -11.14 14.44 -4.20
C PHE A 19 -12.15 15.40 -3.57
N PHE A 20 -13.45 15.20 -3.82
CA PHE A 20 -14.52 16.05 -3.25
C PHE A 20 -14.58 15.94 -1.72
N TYR A 21 -14.40 14.74 -1.17
CA TYR A 21 -14.40 14.52 0.27
C TYR A 21 -13.17 15.13 0.95
N LEU A 22 -11.99 14.99 0.36
CA LEU A 22 -10.74 15.55 0.89
C LEU A 22 -10.66 17.07 0.74
N SER A 23 -11.36 17.66 -0.26
CA SER A 23 -11.41 19.11 -0.48
C SER A 23 -12.46 19.86 0.38
N GLN A 24 -13.47 19.16 0.90
CA GLN A 24 -14.56 19.78 1.67
C GLN A 24 -14.31 19.96 3.17
N THR A 25 -13.19 19.48 3.72
CA THR A 25 -12.86 19.71 5.13
C THR A 25 -12.28 21.10 5.38
N LYS A 26 -13.00 22.18 4.98
CA LYS A 26 -12.77 23.51 5.51
C LYS A 26 -13.41 23.62 6.90
N PRO A 27 -12.75 24.25 7.88
CA PRO A 27 -13.32 24.41 9.21
C PRO A 27 -14.64 25.20 9.14
N ILE A 28 -15.66 24.71 9.83
CA ILE A 28 -16.96 25.36 9.96
C ILE A 28 -16.74 26.69 10.71
N HIS A 29 -16.98 27.81 10.02
CA HIS A 29 -17.01 29.12 10.63
C HIS A 29 -18.22 29.21 11.58
N THR A 30 -17.96 29.23 12.88
CA THR A 30 -18.91 29.73 13.87
C THR A 30 -18.84 31.28 13.92
N PRO A 31 -19.99 31.99 14.02
CA PRO A 31 -20.00 33.45 14.05
C PRO A 31 -19.37 34.02 15.35
N PRO A 32 -18.84 35.25 15.33
CA PRO A 32 -17.98 35.78 16.39
C PRO A 32 -18.72 36.05 17.66
N LYS A 33 -18.25 35.54 18.79
CA LYS A 33 -18.57 35.98 20.12
C LYS A 33 -17.46 36.94 20.61
N ARG A 34 -17.87 38.05 21.13
CA ARG A 34 -17.16 39.27 21.60
C ARG A 34 -15.87 38.97 22.38
N GLU A 35 -14.89 39.80 22.15
CA GLU A 35 -13.55 39.89 22.72
C GLU A 35 -13.43 39.68 24.24
N SER A 36 -12.47 38.86 24.61
CA SER A 36 -11.60 39.10 25.74
C SER A 36 -10.18 38.71 25.31
N THR A 37 -9.31 39.68 25.32
CA THR A 37 -7.88 39.60 25.00
C THR A 37 -7.20 38.65 25.97
N GLN A 38 -6.89 37.44 25.49
CA GLN A 38 -5.83 36.61 26.05
C GLN A 38 -4.96 36.12 24.91
N THR A 39 -3.73 36.61 24.92
CA THR A 39 -2.63 36.15 24.07
C THR A 39 -2.31 34.71 24.44
N THR A 40 -2.92 33.75 23.77
CA THR A 40 -2.47 32.37 23.79
C THR A 40 -1.70 32.16 22.49
N SER A 41 -0.40 32.00 22.62
CA SER A 41 0.45 31.44 21.59
C SER A 41 -0.16 30.08 21.18
N SER A 42 -0.76 30.02 19.99
CA SER A 42 -1.09 28.74 19.36
C SER A 42 0.24 28.09 19.04
N GLU A 43 0.62 27.07 19.81
CA GLU A 43 1.59 26.08 19.38
C GLU A 43 1.04 25.52 18.07
N LYS A 44 1.69 25.89 16.96
CA LYS A 44 1.56 25.14 15.72
C LYS A 44 2.01 23.73 16.05
N ASN A 45 1.14 22.76 15.84
CA ASN A 45 1.53 21.36 15.78
C ASN A 45 2.42 21.23 14.52
N ASP A 46 3.72 21.41 14.70
CA ASP A 46 4.75 21.38 13.63
C ASP A 46 4.92 19.98 13.01
N ASP A 47 4.08 19.03 13.42
CA ASP A 47 4.23 17.61 13.14
C ASP A 47 3.40 17.10 11.95
N GLN A 48 2.49 17.92 11.43
CA GLN A 48 1.61 17.54 10.32
C GLN A 48 2.09 18.15 8.99
N PRO A 49 2.05 17.35 7.88
CA PRO A 49 2.42 17.86 6.56
C PRO A 49 1.48 18.98 6.14
N THR A 50 2.02 19.97 5.43
CA THR A 50 1.25 21.15 4.96
C THR A 50 0.59 20.85 3.63
N PRO A 51 -0.74 20.91 3.50
CA PRO A 51 -1.44 20.71 2.24
C PRO A 51 -1.05 21.75 1.18
N THR A 52 -0.93 21.32 -0.07
CA THR A 52 -0.61 22.15 -1.22
C THR A 52 -1.32 21.66 -2.50
N GLU A 53 -1.61 22.56 -3.44
CA GLU A 53 -2.07 22.20 -4.78
C GLU A 53 -0.90 22.10 -5.78
N ASP A 54 0.28 22.63 -5.42
CA ASP A 54 1.48 22.62 -6.26
C ASP A 54 2.27 21.33 -6.03
N ILE A 55 2.05 20.35 -6.88
CA ILE A 55 2.69 19.03 -6.84
C ILE A 55 3.42 18.72 -8.12
N VAL A 56 4.46 17.89 -8.01
CA VAL A 56 5.20 17.32 -9.14
C VAL A 56 5.15 15.79 -9.07
N SER A 57 5.26 15.16 -10.25
CA SER A 57 5.47 13.72 -10.35
C SER A 57 6.66 13.50 -11.28
N GLU A 58 7.69 12.83 -10.77
CA GLU A 58 8.92 12.56 -11.53
C GLU A 58 9.36 11.10 -11.38
N GLU A 59 9.99 10.56 -12.41
CA GLU A 59 10.55 9.22 -12.38
C GLU A 59 11.73 9.16 -11.42
N TYR A 60 11.73 8.12 -10.58
CA TYR A 60 12.79 7.86 -9.62
C TYR A 60 13.00 6.36 -9.48
N SER A 61 13.96 5.82 -10.22
CA SER A 61 14.27 4.39 -10.21
C SER A 61 15.25 4.05 -9.08
N VAL A 62 15.05 2.88 -8.49
CA VAL A 62 15.97 2.31 -7.48
C VAL A 62 16.71 1.14 -8.11
N SER A 63 18.05 1.17 -8.06
CA SER A 63 18.89 0.09 -8.59
C SER A 63 19.62 -0.62 -7.45
N TYR A 64 19.63 -1.94 -7.51
CA TYR A 64 20.40 -2.80 -6.61
C TYR A 64 20.79 -4.10 -7.31
N ALA A 65 21.97 -4.64 -7.00
CA ALA A 65 22.56 -5.74 -7.74
C ALA A 65 22.48 -5.50 -9.26
N ASP A 66 21.86 -6.40 -10.01
CA ASP A 66 21.63 -6.30 -11.45
C ASP A 66 20.21 -5.85 -11.81
N LYS A 67 19.42 -5.41 -10.82
CA LYS A 67 18.02 -5.02 -10.95
C LYS A 67 17.84 -3.50 -10.98
N GLN A 68 16.85 -3.04 -11.72
CA GLN A 68 16.36 -1.67 -11.69
C GLN A 68 14.84 -1.67 -11.46
N LEU A 69 14.42 -1.11 -10.34
CA LEU A 69 13.02 -0.91 -10.02
C LEU A 69 12.58 0.44 -10.59
N TYR A 70 11.62 0.41 -11.50
CA TYR A 70 10.98 1.61 -12.01
C TYR A 70 10.05 2.19 -10.94
N GLY A 71 10.17 3.47 -10.66
CA GLY A 71 9.33 4.13 -9.67
C GLY A 71 9.13 5.60 -9.98
N LYS A 72 8.20 6.21 -9.23
CA LYS A 72 7.86 7.64 -9.29
C LYS A 72 7.80 8.24 -7.90
N ILE A 73 8.34 9.43 -7.75
CA ILE A 73 8.06 10.34 -6.63
C ILE A 73 6.94 11.27 -7.07
N THR A 74 5.87 11.36 -6.26
CA THR A 74 4.82 12.38 -6.38
C THR A 74 4.79 13.16 -5.06
N ALA A 75 5.05 14.46 -5.09
CA ALA A 75 5.27 15.27 -3.89
C ALA A 75 4.95 16.76 -4.13
N PRO A 76 4.87 17.60 -3.08
CA PRO A 76 4.94 19.06 -3.22
C PRO A 76 6.12 19.48 -4.08
N SER A 77 5.95 20.51 -4.92
CA SER A 77 6.95 20.89 -5.94
C SER A 77 8.31 21.29 -5.36
N ASP A 78 8.33 21.75 -4.12
CA ASP A 78 9.53 22.16 -3.38
C ASP A 78 10.11 21.06 -2.48
N TYR A 79 9.68 19.78 -2.63
CA TYR A 79 10.03 18.67 -1.74
C TYR A 79 11.53 18.49 -1.51
N LYS A 80 12.39 18.84 -2.48
CA LYS A 80 13.86 18.71 -2.35
C LYS A 80 14.46 19.67 -1.33
N SER A 81 13.72 20.72 -0.94
CA SER A 81 14.15 21.71 0.07
C SER A 81 13.66 21.43 1.48
N GLN A 82 12.87 20.36 1.66
CA GLN A 82 12.23 19.99 2.93
C GLN A 82 12.59 18.57 3.35
N LYS A 83 12.16 18.18 4.55
CA LYS A 83 12.10 16.77 4.97
C LYS A 83 10.63 16.39 5.11
N LEU A 84 10.13 15.57 4.20
CA LEU A 84 8.72 15.23 4.14
C LEU A 84 8.42 13.85 4.74
N PRO A 85 7.28 13.71 5.44
CA PRO A 85 6.73 12.40 5.74
C PRO A 85 6.44 11.67 4.44
N THR A 86 6.77 10.39 4.39
CA THR A 86 6.81 9.62 3.15
C THR A 86 5.89 8.42 3.22
N ILE A 87 5.16 8.17 2.14
CA ILE A 87 4.33 6.98 1.96
C ILE A 87 4.88 6.20 0.76
N VAL A 88 5.27 4.94 1.00
CA VAL A 88 5.70 4.01 -0.07
C VAL A 88 4.54 3.08 -0.41
N ILE A 89 4.14 3.03 -1.68
CA ILE A 89 3.02 2.22 -2.17
C ILE A 89 3.55 0.93 -2.79
N ALA A 90 3.09 -0.20 -2.25
CA ALA A 90 3.32 -1.56 -2.72
C ALA A 90 2.06 -2.09 -3.41
N HIS A 91 2.13 -2.33 -4.72
CA HIS A 91 1.00 -2.79 -5.53
C HIS A 91 0.70 -4.29 -5.37
N GLY A 92 -0.50 -4.73 -5.76
CA GLY A 92 -0.90 -6.13 -5.77
C GLY A 92 -0.35 -6.95 -6.94
N LEU A 93 -0.58 -8.27 -6.89
CA LEU A 93 -0.18 -9.21 -7.93
C LEU A 93 -0.64 -8.76 -9.32
N ASN A 94 0.27 -8.78 -10.29
CA ASN A 94 0.05 -8.42 -11.69
C ASN A 94 -0.49 -6.98 -11.90
N ASN A 95 -0.21 -6.09 -10.94
CA ASN A 95 -0.50 -4.67 -10.98
C ASN A 95 0.77 -3.85 -11.22
N THR A 96 0.63 -2.53 -11.36
CA THR A 96 1.73 -1.59 -11.49
C THR A 96 1.46 -0.33 -10.68
N LEU A 97 2.48 0.50 -10.49
CA LEU A 97 2.36 1.80 -9.83
C LEU A 97 1.29 2.72 -10.47
N GLU A 98 1.01 2.54 -11.76
CA GLU A 98 0.06 3.40 -12.50
C GLU A 98 -1.36 3.33 -11.96
N GLN A 99 -1.75 2.20 -11.36
CA GLN A 99 -3.07 2.05 -10.73
C GLN A 99 -3.22 2.91 -9.47
N TYR A 100 -2.12 3.36 -8.89
CA TYR A 100 -2.10 4.16 -7.66
C TYR A 100 -1.75 5.63 -7.91
N GLU A 101 -1.63 6.07 -9.17
CA GLU A 101 -1.22 7.44 -9.50
C GLU A 101 -2.16 8.49 -8.90
N MET A 102 -3.47 8.24 -8.95
CA MET A 102 -4.46 9.12 -8.35
C MET A 102 -4.29 9.24 -6.83
N TYR A 103 -4.04 8.13 -6.13
CA TYR A 103 -3.78 8.14 -4.69
C TYR A 103 -2.49 8.87 -4.37
N SER A 104 -1.46 8.67 -5.18
CA SER A 104 -0.19 9.38 -5.05
C SER A 104 -0.39 10.89 -5.12
N GLN A 105 -1.18 11.37 -6.09
CA GLN A 105 -1.50 12.79 -6.23
C GLN A 105 -2.31 13.33 -5.05
N LEU A 106 -3.34 12.59 -4.59
CA LEU A 106 -4.18 13.00 -3.47
C LEU A 106 -3.40 13.12 -2.16
N LEU A 107 -2.51 12.18 -1.89
CA LEU A 107 -1.66 12.17 -0.70
C LEU A 107 -0.57 13.26 -0.80
N ALA A 108 0.00 13.47 -1.99
CA ALA A 108 0.97 14.54 -2.23
C ALA A 108 0.36 15.93 -1.99
N LYS A 109 -0.90 16.16 -2.39
CA LYS A 109 -1.64 17.39 -2.07
C LYS A 109 -1.86 17.60 -0.58
N GLN A 110 -1.79 16.55 0.22
CA GLN A 110 -1.83 16.65 1.68
C GLN A 110 -0.45 16.89 2.30
N GLY A 111 0.59 17.07 1.49
CA GLY A 111 1.95 17.39 1.91
C GLY A 111 2.86 16.17 2.13
N TYR A 112 2.43 14.97 1.73
CA TYR A 112 3.28 13.78 1.77
C TYR A 112 4.17 13.70 0.53
N LEU A 113 5.36 13.15 0.69
CA LEU A 113 6.06 12.54 -0.43
C LEU A 113 5.52 11.13 -0.62
N VAL A 114 5.06 10.82 -1.82
CA VAL A 114 4.56 9.49 -2.16
C VAL A 114 5.52 8.85 -3.16
N TYR A 115 6.02 7.68 -2.84
CA TYR A 115 6.81 6.87 -3.74
C TYR A 115 6.02 5.62 -4.11
N SER A 116 5.80 5.43 -5.39
CA SER A 116 5.21 4.21 -5.95
C SER A 116 6.17 3.57 -6.95
N PHE A 117 6.21 2.26 -7.02
CA PHE A 117 7.15 1.54 -7.88
C PHE A 117 6.55 0.22 -8.35
N ASP A 118 7.12 -0.31 -9.43
CA ASP A 118 6.81 -1.64 -9.94
C ASP A 118 7.76 -2.67 -9.32
N PHE A 119 7.21 -3.72 -8.72
CA PHE A 119 8.01 -4.87 -8.28
C PHE A 119 8.67 -5.56 -9.48
N TYR A 120 9.88 -6.06 -9.28
CA TYR A 120 10.64 -6.77 -10.30
C TYR A 120 10.02 -8.16 -10.58
N GLY A 121 9.38 -8.31 -11.72
CA GLY A 121 8.58 -9.49 -12.05
C GLY A 121 7.20 -9.55 -11.39
N GLY A 122 6.76 -8.49 -10.69
CA GLY A 122 5.44 -8.45 -10.02
C GLY A 122 4.26 -8.31 -10.97
N SER A 123 4.49 -7.97 -12.24
CA SER A 123 3.46 -7.78 -13.26
C SER A 123 3.98 -8.07 -14.66
N ARG A 124 3.06 -8.49 -15.55
CA ARG A 124 3.34 -8.59 -17.00
C ARG A 124 3.55 -7.21 -17.65
N GLN A 125 3.09 -6.14 -17.00
CA GLN A 125 3.19 -4.75 -17.47
C GLN A 125 4.23 -3.95 -16.68
N SER A 126 4.97 -4.60 -15.78
CA SER A 126 6.01 -3.95 -14.99
C SER A 126 7.05 -3.28 -15.89
N LYS A 127 7.41 -2.04 -15.56
CA LYS A 127 8.53 -1.32 -16.15
C LYS A 127 9.86 -1.60 -15.45
N SER A 128 9.83 -2.29 -14.32
CA SER A 128 10.98 -2.90 -13.67
C SER A 128 11.39 -4.12 -14.50
N GLY A 129 12.27 -3.91 -15.49
CA GLY A 129 12.52 -4.86 -16.55
C GLY A 129 13.41 -6.04 -16.17
N GLY A 130 13.36 -7.09 -17.00
CA GLY A 130 14.32 -8.18 -17.05
C GLY A 130 13.97 -9.47 -16.33
N GLN A 131 12.91 -9.51 -15.52
CA GLN A 131 12.41 -10.73 -14.87
C GLN A 131 10.96 -10.97 -15.26
N ASP A 132 10.62 -12.22 -15.58
CA ASP A 132 9.23 -12.61 -15.72
C ASP A 132 8.61 -13.00 -14.36
N MET A 133 7.29 -13.16 -14.34
CA MET A 133 6.55 -13.51 -13.12
C MET A 133 6.87 -14.94 -12.61
N LEU A 134 7.58 -15.77 -13.36
CA LEU A 134 7.99 -17.12 -12.94
C LEU A 134 9.08 -17.09 -11.86
N ASN A 135 9.79 -15.98 -11.73
CA ASN A 135 10.86 -15.80 -10.74
C ASN A 135 10.46 -14.84 -9.59
N MET A 136 9.17 -14.50 -9.48
CA MET A 136 8.63 -13.62 -8.44
C MET A 136 8.00 -14.45 -7.33
N SER A 137 8.13 -13.95 -6.10
CA SER A 137 7.44 -14.43 -4.91
C SER A 137 7.28 -13.27 -3.90
N VAL A 138 6.51 -13.47 -2.84
CA VAL A 138 6.40 -12.47 -1.76
C VAL A 138 7.75 -12.19 -1.09
N LYS A 139 8.71 -13.12 -1.09
CA LYS A 139 10.07 -12.88 -0.55
C LYS A 139 10.92 -12.06 -1.52
N THR A 140 10.81 -12.28 -2.83
CA THR A 140 11.53 -11.45 -3.80
C THR A 140 10.98 -10.02 -3.80
N GLU A 141 9.66 -9.84 -3.70
CA GLU A 141 9.03 -8.52 -3.56
C GLU A 141 9.39 -7.85 -2.22
N LEU A 142 9.52 -8.61 -1.12
CA LEU A 142 10.04 -8.09 0.15
C LEU A 142 11.48 -7.58 0.00
N THR A 143 12.30 -8.26 -0.78
CA THR A 143 13.66 -7.80 -1.08
C THR A 143 13.62 -6.49 -1.86
N ASP A 144 12.79 -6.38 -2.90
CA ASP A 144 12.60 -5.15 -3.66
C ASP A 144 12.16 -3.99 -2.76
N LEU A 145 11.14 -4.20 -1.93
CA LEU A 145 10.66 -3.19 -0.99
C LEU A 145 11.75 -2.78 0.02
N THR A 146 12.55 -3.74 0.49
CA THR A 146 13.66 -3.46 1.41
C THR A 146 14.67 -2.51 0.76
N GLN A 147 15.05 -2.75 -0.49
CA GLN A 147 15.98 -1.90 -1.21
C GLN A 147 15.40 -0.51 -1.50
N VAL A 148 14.10 -0.43 -1.80
CA VAL A 148 13.39 0.85 -1.95
C VAL A 148 13.42 1.64 -0.65
N MET A 149 13.05 1.02 0.48
CA MET A 149 13.03 1.69 1.78
C MET A 149 14.43 2.14 2.23
N GLU A 150 15.46 1.35 1.98
CA GLU A 150 16.85 1.71 2.27
C GLU A 150 17.29 2.90 1.42
N LYS A 151 17.05 2.85 0.11
CA LYS A 151 17.42 3.93 -0.82
C LYS A 151 16.72 5.23 -0.44
N LEU A 152 15.40 5.23 -0.26
CA LEU A 152 14.64 6.41 0.12
C LEU A 152 15.11 6.98 1.46
N SER A 153 15.35 6.13 2.45
CA SER A 153 15.83 6.57 3.77
C SER A 153 17.20 7.25 3.70
N SER A 154 17.96 7.10 2.62
CA SER A 154 19.25 7.78 2.41
C SER A 154 19.11 9.18 1.82
N GLU A 155 17.92 9.54 1.30
CA GLU A 155 17.68 10.84 0.67
C GLU A 155 17.50 11.95 1.71
N ALA A 156 18.06 13.13 1.42
CA ALA A 156 18.05 14.27 2.34
C ALA A 156 16.65 14.85 2.56
N PHE A 157 15.76 14.69 1.59
CA PHE A 157 14.38 15.20 1.60
C PHE A 157 13.38 14.23 2.24
N ILE A 158 13.82 13.09 2.75
CA ILE A 158 12.98 12.11 3.45
C ILE A 158 13.09 12.29 4.97
N ASP A 159 11.95 12.40 5.65
CA ASP A 159 11.89 12.23 7.10
C ASP A 159 11.86 10.73 7.43
N LYS A 160 13.02 10.19 7.80
CA LYS A 160 13.18 8.76 8.11
C LYS A 160 12.29 8.27 9.25
N SER A 161 11.94 9.17 10.17
CA SER A 161 11.08 8.83 11.31
C SER A 161 9.60 8.75 10.95
N LYS A 162 9.25 9.23 9.74
CA LYS A 162 7.86 9.31 9.24
C LYS A 162 7.69 8.59 7.90
N MET A 163 8.36 7.45 7.73
CA MET A 163 8.19 6.58 6.57
C MET A 163 7.06 5.58 6.84
N SER A 164 6.02 5.65 6.02
CA SER A 164 4.83 4.79 6.12
C SER A 164 4.72 3.89 4.90
N LEU A 165 4.05 2.75 5.04
CA LEU A 165 3.75 1.82 3.96
C LEU A 165 2.25 1.81 3.64
N PHE A 166 1.94 1.79 2.36
CA PHE A 166 0.62 1.52 1.82
C PHE A 166 0.72 0.25 0.97
N GLY A 167 0.10 -0.84 1.40
CA GLY A 167 0.10 -2.09 0.67
C GLY A 167 -1.31 -2.52 0.27
N ALA A 168 -1.51 -2.89 -0.99
CA ALA A 168 -2.79 -3.40 -1.45
C ALA A 168 -2.67 -4.85 -1.93
N SER A 169 -3.64 -5.70 -1.58
CA SER A 169 -3.67 -7.11 -1.98
C SER A 169 -2.35 -7.82 -1.62
N GLN A 170 -1.64 -8.42 -2.57
CA GLN A 170 -0.31 -9.03 -2.33
C GLN A 170 0.70 -8.00 -1.81
N GLY A 171 0.68 -6.74 -2.29
CA GLY A 171 1.53 -5.67 -1.74
C GLY A 171 1.25 -5.41 -0.26
N GLY A 172 0.04 -5.67 0.22
CA GLY A 172 -0.30 -5.64 1.65
C GLY A 172 0.38 -6.75 2.45
N VAL A 173 0.54 -7.93 1.86
CA VAL A 173 1.34 -9.02 2.46
C VAL A 173 2.79 -8.60 2.56
N VAL A 174 3.37 -8.10 1.47
CA VAL A 174 4.78 -7.68 1.41
C VAL A 174 5.06 -6.54 2.38
N ALA A 175 4.17 -5.54 2.46
CA ALA A 175 4.28 -4.43 3.41
C ALA A 175 4.22 -4.92 4.86
N SER A 176 3.37 -5.92 5.16
CA SER A 176 3.27 -6.54 6.48
C SER A 176 4.54 -7.32 6.86
N LEU A 177 5.09 -8.08 5.93
CA LEU A 177 6.36 -8.79 6.12
C LEU A 177 7.53 -7.82 6.36
N TYR A 178 7.56 -6.69 5.64
CA TYR A 178 8.55 -5.65 5.88
C TYR A 178 8.40 -5.05 7.28
N ALA A 179 7.17 -4.68 7.68
CA ALA A 179 6.90 -4.09 8.98
C ALA A 179 7.23 -5.05 10.13
N ALA A 180 7.03 -6.36 9.94
CA ALA A 180 7.42 -7.39 10.90
C ALA A 180 8.94 -7.54 11.02
N SER A 181 9.65 -7.47 9.88
CA SER A 181 11.11 -7.62 9.83
C SER A 181 11.86 -6.37 10.33
N TYR A 182 11.26 -5.18 10.19
CA TYR A 182 11.85 -3.88 10.51
C TYR A 182 10.90 -3.02 11.34
N PRO A 183 10.52 -3.43 12.56
CA PRO A 183 9.47 -2.78 13.35
C PRO A 183 9.74 -1.29 13.65
N ASP A 184 11.02 -0.89 13.74
CA ASP A 184 11.40 0.51 14.02
C ASP A 184 11.50 1.39 12.77
N ARG A 185 11.24 0.84 11.57
CA ARG A 185 11.39 1.55 10.29
C ARG A 185 10.07 1.94 9.63
N VAL A 186 8.94 1.53 10.22
CA VAL A 186 7.62 1.82 9.68
C VAL A 186 6.86 2.70 10.67
N HIS A 187 6.58 3.93 10.24
CA HIS A 187 5.82 4.89 11.05
C HIS A 187 4.33 4.49 11.14
N LYS A 188 3.72 4.17 10.00
CA LYS A 188 2.33 3.69 9.87
C LYS A 188 2.22 2.66 8.76
N LEU A 189 1.32 1.70 8.95
CA LEU A 189 1.03 0.64 7.97
C LEU A 189 -0.44 0.73 7.55
N LEU A 190 -0.67 1.02 6.26
CA LEU A 190 -2.00 1.04 5.66
C LEU A 190 -2.16 -0.17 4.73
N LEU A 191 -3.14 -1.01 5.01
CA LEU A 191 -3.41 -2.26 4.29
C LEU A 191 -4.80 -2.21 3.65
N ILE A 192 -4.84 -2.32 2.34
CA ILE A 192 -6.08 -2.34 1.56
C ILE A 192 -6.31 -3.76 1.06
N PHE A 193 -7.37 -4.42 1.55
CA PHE A 193 -7.72 -5.81 1.27
C PHE A 193 -6.49 -6.74 1.14
N PRO A 194 -5.62 -6.80 2.18
CA PRO A 194 -4.35 -7.54 2.11
C PRO A 194 -4.60 -9.02 1.86
N ALA A 195 -3.86 -9.60 0.90
CA ALA A 195 -4.10 -10.95 0.39
C ALA A 195 -3.55 -12.06 1.31
N PHE A 196 -3.86 -12.03 2.60
CA PHE A 196 -3.39 -13.04 3.56
C PHE A 196 -3.92 -14.46 3.29
N VAL A 197 -4.95 -14.62 2.46
CA VAL A 197 -5.43 -15.92 1.95
C VAL A 197 -4.35 -16.66 1.17
N LEU A 198 -3.38 -15.96 0.58
CA LEU A 198 -2.28 -16.51 -0.21
C LEU A 198 -1.58 -17.70 0.46
N PHE A 199 -1.42 -17.66 1.77
CA PHE A 199 -0.73 -18.70 2.52
C PHE A 199 -1.57 -19.97 2.67
N ASP A 200 -2.88 -19.85 2.79
CA ASP A 200 -3.78 -20.99 2.83
C ASP A 200 -4.01 -21.57 1.42
N ASP A 201 -4.08 -20.72 0.40
CA ASP A 201 -4.08 -21.14 -1.01
C ASP A 201 -2.81 -21.93 -1.35
N ALA A 202 -1.65 -21.48 -0.85
CA ALA A 202 -0.39 -22.18 -1.04
C ALA A 202 -0.40 -23.57 -0.39
N LYS A 203 -0.90 -23.70 0.84
CA LYS A 203 -1.05 -24.99 1.53
C LYS A 203 -2.03 -25.90 0.82
N ALA A 204 -3.18 -25.37 0.36
CA ALA A 204 -4.16 -26.12 -0.40
C ALA A 204 -3.57 -26.66 -1.69
N THR A 205 -2.90 -25.81 -2.46
CA THR A 205 -2.20 -26.21 -3.70
C THR A 205 -1.14 -27.27 -3.43
N TYR A 206 -0.35 -27.14 -2.38
CA TYR A 206 0.65 -28.15 -1.97
C TYR A 206 0.01 -29.51 -1.71
N HIS A 207 -1.11 -29.54 -0.98
CA HIS A 207 -1.85 -30.78 -0.72
C HIS A 207 -2.49 -31.37 -1.96
N GLU A 208 -3.04 -30.56 -2.86
CA GLU A 208 -3.60 -31.00 -4.14
C GLU A 208 -2.53 -31.64 -5.05
N LEU A 209 -1.28 -31.17 -4.97
CA LEU A 209 -0.15 -31.78 -5.65
C LEU A 209 0.31 -33.11 -5.03
N GLY A 210 -0.28 -33.54 -3.92
CA GLY A 210 0.09 -34.75 -3.19
C GLY A 210 1.25 -34.55 -2.20
N SER A 211 1.53 -33.32 -1.82
CA SER A 211 2.59 -32.93 -0.87
C SER A 211 3.98 -33.45 -1.28
N PRO A 212 4.42 -33.24 -2.53
CA PRO A 212 5.70 -33.72 -3.02
C PRO A 212 6.88 -32.95 -2.41
N ASP A 213 8.10 -33.48 -2.58
CA ASP A 213 9.31 -32.73 -2.32
C ASP A 213 9.41 -31.51 -3.26
N PHE A 214 10.03 -30.42 -2.83
CA PHE A 214 10.08 -29.16 -3.58
C PHE A 214 10.77 -29.24 -4.94
N ASP A 215 11.68 -30.17 -5.13
CA ASP A 215 12.34 -30.46 -6.41
C ASP A 215 11.39 -31.13 -7.43
N GLN A 216 10.31 -31.74 -6.94
CA GLN A 216 9.27 -32.40 -7.75
C GLN A 216 8.11 -31.45 -8.11
N PHE A 217 8.13 -30.19 -7.62
CA PHE A 217 7.10 -29.23 -7.99
C PHE A 217 7.13 -28.93 -9.48
N PRO A 218 5.95 -28.73 -10.10
CA PRO A 218 5.91 -28.23 -11.47
C PRO A 218 6.60 -26.86 -11.54
N ASP A 219 7.32 -26.59 -12.62
CA ASP A 219 8.07 -25.35 -12.79
C ASP A 219 7.19 -24.10 -12.75
N SER A 220 5.90 -24.25 -13.07
CA SER A 220 4.92 -23.17 -13.00
C SER A 220 3.54 -23.68 -12.57
N LEU A 221 2.78 -22.77 -11.99
CA LEU A 221 1.42 -22.95 -11.48
C LEU A 221 0.54 -21.81 -11.99
N THR A 222 -0.78 -22.06 -12.09
CA THR A 222 -1.74 -20.98 -12.40
C THR A 222 -2.45 -20.57 -11.11
N HIS A 223 -2.33 -19.30 -10.74
CA HIS A 223 -3.01 -18.68 -9.61
C HIS A 223 -3.73 -17.42 -10.07
N HIS A 224 -5.05 -17.32 -9.86
CA HIS A 224 -5.90 -16.22 -10.31
C HIS A 224 -5.64 -15.78 -11.77
N ASN A 225 -5.66 -16.74 -12.71
CA ASN A 225 -5.37 -16.53 -14.14
C ASN A 225 -3.95 -16.00 -14.45
N THR A 226 -3.04 -16.10 -13.51
CA THR A 226 -1.65 -15.69 -13.66
C THR A 226 -0.75 -16.93 -13.54
N THR A 227 0.16 -17.11 -14.50
CA THR A 227 1.17 -18.16 -14.43
C THR A 227 2.33 -17.68 -13.58
N LEU A 228 2.59 -18.39 -12.48
CA LEU A 228 3.65 -18.12 -11.52
C LEU A 228 4.60 -19.30 -11.46
N GLY A 229 5.86 -19.07 -11.13
CA GLY A 229 6.83 -20.13 -10.94
C GLY A 229 6.69 -20.84 -9.60
N LYS A 230 7.29 -22.01 -9.47
CA LYS A 230 7.26 -22.79 -8.22
C LYS A 230 7.82 -22.04 -7.01
N ILE A 231 8.68 -21.05 -7.20
CA ILE A 231 9.23 -20.21 -6.13
C ILE A 231 8.11 -19.48 -5.38
N TYR A 232 7.03 -19.07 -6.06
CA TYR A 232 5.87 -18.42 -5.44
C TYR A 232 5.24 -19.30 -4.37
N LEU A 233 5.02 -20.57 -4.69
CA LEU A 233 4.47 -21.56 -3.76
C LEU A 233 5.46 -21.91 -2.64
N ILE A 234 6.71 -22.18 -2.97
CA ILE A 234 7.75 -22.58 -2.02
C ILE A 234 7.95 -21.49 -0.95
N ASP A 235 8.07 -20.24 -1.38
CA ASP A 235 8.29 -19.11 -0.46
C ASP A 235 7.07 -18.82 0.41
N ALA A 236 5.84 -19.01 -0.12
CA ALA A 236 4.62 -18.88 0.66
C ALA A 236 4.50 -19.96 1.73
N LEU A 237 4.88 -21.21 1.41
CA LEU A 237 4.85 -22.33 2.38
C LEU A 237 5.86 -22.18 3.52
N ASP A 238 6.93 -21.41 3.33
CA ASP A 238 7.98 -21.17 4.33
C ASP A 238 7.66 -19.98 5.27
N ILE A 239 6.48 -19.39 5.16
CA ILE A 239 6.08 -18.23 5.98
C ILE A 239 4.91 -18.60 6.89
N ASP A 240 5.08 -18.41 8.19
CA ASP A 240 3.99 -18.35 9.15
C ASP A 240 3.50 -16.90 9.26
N ILE A 241 2.50 -16.54 8.48
CA ILE A 241 2.01 -15.16 8.41
C ILE A 241 1.44 -14.66 9.73
N GLN A 242 0.85 -15.53 10.57
CA GLN A 242 0.32 -15.11 11.87
C GLN A 242 1.46 -14.77 12.82
N ALA A 243 2.53 -15.57 12.82
CA ALA A 243 3.73 -15.27 13.59
C ALA A 243 4.41 -13.97 13.12
N GLU A 244 4.41 -13.68 11.81
CA GLU A 244 4.93 -12.42 11.29
C GLU A 244 4.04 -11.23 11.68
N GLN A 245 2.72 -11.33 11.54
CA GLN A 245 1.76 -10.30 11.94
C GLN A 245 1.89 -9.90 13.41
N ALA A 246 2.13 -10.86 14.30
CA ALA A 246 2.31 -10.60 15.73
C ALA A 246 3.55 -9.75 16.07
N LYS A 247 4.52 -9.64 15.17
CA LYS A 247 5.73 -8.83 15.34
C LYS A 247 5.55 -7.37 14.91
N ILE A 248 4.45 -7.04 14.22
CA ILE A 248 4.21 -5.68 13.70
C ILE A 248 3.89 -4.74 14.87
N THR A 249 4.73 -3.75 15.10
CA THR A 249 4.55 -2.74 16.15
C THR A 249 3.95 -1.44 15.64
N ALA A 250 4.08 -1.16 14.34
CA ALA A 250 3.55 0.05 13.72
C ALA A 250 2.03 0.14 13.88
N PRO A 251 1.47 1.34 14.18
CA PRO A 251 0.04 1.56 14.03
C PRO A 251 -0.42 1.10 12.64
N THR A 252 -1.47 0.28 12.61
CA THR A 252 -1.90 -0.38 11.38
C THR A 252 -3.38 -0.11 11.12
N LEU A 253 -3.71 0.35 9.91
CA LEU A 253 -5.08 0.49 9.44
C LEU A 253 -5.33 -0.56 8.36
N ILE A 254 -6.30 -1.43 8.57
CA ILE A 254 -6.76 -2.42 7.59
C ILE A 254 -8.12 -1.97 7.06
N ILE A 255 -8.29 -1.92 5.74
CA ILE A 255 -9.57 -1.60 5.09
C ILE A 255 -9.93 -2.74 4.15
N HIS A 256 -11.12 -3.34 4.33
CA HIS A 256 -11.53 -4.53 3.58
C HIS A 256 -13.03 -4.57 3.34
N GLY A 257 -13.41 -5.08 2.17
CA GLY A 257 -14.81 -5.25 1.76
C GLY A 257 -15.41 -6.58 2.21
N THR A 258 -16.70 -6.60 2.59
CA THR A 258 -17.37 -7.82 3.04
C THR A 258 -17.67 -8.81 1.91
N ASP A 259 -17.81 -8.32 0.67
CA ASP A 259 -18.14 -9.12 -0.52
C ASP A 259 -16.91 -9.41 -1.39
N ASP A 260 -15.71 -9.31 -0.80
CA ASP A 260 -14.46 -9.64 -1.48
C ASP A 260 -14.37 -11.15 -1.73
N ALA A 261 -14.58 -11.54 -3.00
CA ALA A 261 -14.52 -12.93 -3.44
C ALA A 261 -13.10 -13.42 -3.78
N VAL A 262 -12.12 -12.50 -3.85
CA VAL A 262 -10.70 -12.83 -4.13
C VAL A 262 -9.97 -13.09 -2.81
N VAL A 263 -10.15 -12.19 -1.85
CA VAL A 263 -9.59 -12.31 -0.50
C VAL A 263 -10.74 -12.27 0.49
N PRO A 264 -11.20 -13.39 1.04
CA PRO A 264 -12.30 -13.41 1.98
C PRO A 264 -12.07 -12.48 3.18
N TYR A 265 -13.09 -11.68 3.53
CA TYR A 265 -13.05 -10.66 4.59
C TYR A 265 -12.53 -11.17 5.94
N GLN A 266 -12.76 -12.44 6.24
CA GLN A 266 -12.30 -13.10 7.48
C GLN A 266 -10.78 -12.98 7.70
N TYR A 267 -9.97 -12.90 6.63
CA TYR A 267 -8.51 -12.74 6.75
C TYR A 267 -8.13 -11.35 7.30
N ALA A 268 -8.89 -10.32 6.94
CA ALA A 268 -8.72 -9.00 7.54
C ALA A 268 -9.14 -8.96 9.02
N VAL A 269 -10.22 -9.67 9.37
CA VAL A 269 -10.64 -9.83 10.77
C VAL A 269 -9.56 -10.54 11.58
N GLN A 270 -9.02 -11.66 11.10
CA GLN A 270 -7.94 -12.38 11.78
C GLN A 270 -6.69 -11.50 11.93
N ALA A 271 -6.28 -10.81 10.86
CA ALA A 271 -5.12 -9.91 10.90
C ALA A 271 -5.30 -8.77 11.90
N SER A 272 -6.49 -8.19 11.99
CA SER A 272 -6.78 -7.13 12.98
C SER A 272 -6.75 -7.61 14.43
N GLN A 273 -6.92 -8.90 14.66
CA GLN A 273 -6.80 -9.51 15.98
C GLN A 273 -5.37 -9.95 16.31
N THR A 274 -4.55 -10.21 15.29
CA THR A 274 -3.18 -10.70 15.43
C THR A 274 -2.16 -9.56 15.50
N ILE A 275 -2.36 -8.49 14.71
CA ILE A 275 -1.49 -7.30 14.71
C ILE A 275 -1.82 -6.45 15.95
N PRO A 276 -0.87 -6.20 16.87
CA PRO A 276 -1.17 -5.59 18.17
C PRO A 276 -1.85 -4.20 18.13
N ASN A 277 -1.49 -3.37 17.15
CA ASN A 277 -1.97 -1.98 17.02
C ASN A 277 -2.79 -1.79 15.73
N ALA A 278 -3.68 -2.74 15.40
CA ALA A 278 -4.48 -2.70 14.20
C ALA A 278 -5.91 -2.20 14.45
N GLU A 279 -6.38 -1.32 13.57
CA GLU A 279 -7.79 -0.94 13.40
C GLU A 279 -8.31 -1.54 12.08
N LEU A 280 -9.51 -2.12 12.08
CA LEU A 280 -10.18 -2.64 10.89
C LEU A 280 -11.36 -1.77 10.53
N ILE A 281 -11.35 -1.24 9.31
CA ILE A 281 -12.48 -0.55 8.70
C ILE A 281 -13.15 -1.48 7.70
N THR A 282 -14.42 -1.75 7.93
CA THR A 282 -15.24 -2.61 7.09
C THR A 282 -15.93 -1.78 6.00
N VAL A 283 -15.81 -2.21 4.75
CA VAL A 283 -16.58 -1.66 3.63
C VAL A 283 -17.71 -2.63 3.30
N GLU A 284 -18.92 -2.33 3.78
CA GLU A 284 -20.08 -3.19 3.55
C GLU A 284 -20.40 -3.34 2.07
N GLY A 285 -20.51 -4.58 1.59
CA GLY A 285 -20.70 -4.93 0.19
C GLY A 285 -19.52 -4.54 -0.72
N GLY A 286 -18.36 -4.20 -0.15
CA GLY A 286 -17.14 -3.91 -0.91
C GLY A 286 -16.55 -5.19 -1.49
N GLU A 287 -16.11 -5.13 -2.75
CA GLU A 287 -15.41 -6.21 -3.46
C GLU A 287 -13.89 -5.98 -3.45
N HIS A 288 -13.10 -6.87 -4.11
CA HIS A 288 -11.64 -6.74 -4.24
C HIS A 288 -11.23 -5.64 -5.23
N ARG A 289 -11.70 -4.42 -4.96
CA ARG A 289 -11.40 -3.24 -5.77
C ARG A 289 -11.65 -1.95 -5.00
N ILE A 290 -10.97 -0.89 -5.40
CA ILE A 290 -11.21 0.44 -4.88
C ILE A 290 -12.18 1.16 -5.82
N ASP A 291 -13.46 0.94 -5.62
CA ASP A 291 -14.55 1.64 -6.30
C ASP A 291 -15.08 2.82 -5.46
N GLU A 292 -16.15 3.46 -5.92
CA GLU A 292 -16.77 4.60 -5.23
C GLU A 292 -17.22 4.24 -3.81
N ARG A 293 -17.85 3.08 -3.62
CA ARG A 293 -18.28 2.59 -2.30
C ARG A 293 -17.11 2.45 -1.36
N PHE A 294 -16.04 1.80 -1.84
CA PHE A 294 -14.81 1.63 -1.07
C PHE A 294 -14.20 2.99 -0.72
N ALA A 295 -14.10 3.90 -1.69
CA ALA A 295 -13.49 5.21 -1.50
C ALA A 295 -14.24 6.07 -0.49
N ILE A 296 -15.58 6.08 -0.49
CA ILE A 296 -16.40 6.83 0.47
C ILE A 296 -16.12 6.40 1.91
N THR A 297 -15.96 5.10 2.15
CA THR A 297 -15.69 4.57 3.50
C THR A 297 -14.21 4.72 3.87
N ALA A 298 -13.31 4.45 2.93
CA ALA A 298 -11.86 4.40 3.18
C ALA A 298 -11.24 5.80 3.34
N ALA A 299 -11.64 6.79 2.53
CA ALA A 299 -10.98 8.08 2.50
C ALA A 299 -10.95 8.81 3.85
N PRO A 300 -12.08 8.95 4.58
CA PRO A 300 -12.05 9.60 5.89
C PRO A 300 -11.23 8.82 6.93
N ALA A 301 -11.25 7.48 6.88
CA ALA A 301 -10.46 6.64 7.76
C ALA A 301 -8.95 6.78 7.51
N ILE A 302 -8.53 6.75 6.24
CA ILE A 302 -7.14 6.99 5.84
C ILE A 302 -6.68 8.38 6.28
N GLN A 303 -7.49 9.41 6.02
CA GLN A 303 -7.14 10.78 6.39
C GLN A 303 -6.99 10.96 7.91
N LYS A 304 -7.90 10.37 8.69
CA LYS A 304 -7.81 10.38 10.16
C LYS A 304 -6.55 9.66 10.61
N PHE A 305 -6.34 8.43 10.15
CA PHE A 305 -5.19 7.59 10.51
C PHE A 305 -3.86 8.25 10.21
N LEU A 306 -3.73 8.90 9.05
CA LEU A 306 -2.48 9.57 8.67
C LEU A 306 -2.18 10.83 9.49
N LYS A 307 -3.21 11.47 10.10
CA LYS A 307 -3.06 12.67 10.94
C LYS A 307 -2.80 12.37 12.42
N GLU A 308 -3.19 11.24 12.92
CA GLU A 308 -2.90 10.77 14.29
C GLU A 308 -1.44 10.38 14.47
#